data_fabb35be6a0c34deb2ffeb9cb6e71f45
#
_entry.id   fabb35be6a0c34deb2ffeb9cb6e71f45
#
_cell.length_a   1.000
_cell.length_b   1.000
_cell.length_c   1.000
_cell.angle_alpha   90.00
_cell.angle_beta   90.00
_cell.angle_gamma   90.00
#
_symmetry.space_group_name_H-M   'P 1'
#
loop_
_entity.id
_entity.type
_entity.pdbx_description
1 polymer ?
#
loop_
_entity_poly.entity_id
_entity_poly.type
_entity_poly.pdbx_seq_one_letter_code
_entity_poly.pdbx_strand_id
1 'polypeptide(L)'
;MLDFMIEKQSVWEIIEHTAKPIVLYGMGNGADKILDWCEVHNVKVQGVFASDEFVRGQQFRGFTVERYDAIKARLGKDLLVVIAFASESEPVLARFRELTAEQEVVAPHLSLFGEEETVSLAWLVKHETELQQVYTQLADDTSRKVFADTLNYKLSGKISYLFDCATQRTDDLKNIFTWSNTETYLDLGAYNGDTIQEFGVLTDYKWQKILAVEPDRRNCQITSFSREFAR
;
A
#
# COMPACT_ATOMS: atom_id res chain seq x y z
N MET A 1 -5.35 24.58 -10.32
CA MET A 1 -5.31 23.10 -10.21
C MET A 1 -3.88 22.68 -10.42
N LEU A 2 -3.35 21.82 -9.59
CA LEU A 2 -1.95 21.38 -9.61
C LEU A 2 -1.63 20.69 -10.95
N ASP A 3 -0.61 21.17 -11.68
CA ASP A 3 -0.28 20.68 -13.02
C ASP A 3 0.17 19.21 -13.03
N PHE A 4 0.67 18.71 -11.90
CA PHE A 4 1.07 17.32 -11.72
C PHE A 4 -0.09 16.38 -11.35
N MET A 5 -1.31 16.90 -11.15
CA MET A 5 -2.50 16.09 -10.91
C MET A 5 -3.18 15.73 -12.23
N ILE A 6 -3.07 14.47 -12.62
CA ILE A 6 -3.63 13.93 -13.87
C ILE A 6 -5.07 13.47 -13.64
N GLU A 7 -5.33 12.83 -12.48
CA GLU A 7 -6.61 12.26 -12.14
C GLU A 7 -7.67 13.32 -11.83
N LYS A 8 -8.90 13.07 -12.26
CA LYS A 8 -10.05 13.98 -12.14
C LYS A 8 -11.25 13.37 -11.42
N GLN A 9 -11.13 12.11 -11.03
CA GLN A 9 -12.17 11.38 -10.30
C GLN A 9 -11.54 10.70 -9.08
N SER A 10 -12.27 10.73 -7.98
CA SER A 10 -11.88 9.95 -6.81
C SER A 10 -12.19 8.47 -7.02
N VAL A 11 -11.49 7.60 -6.31
CA VAL A 11 -11.75 6.16 -6.32
C VAL A 11 -13.21 5.83 -5.93
N TRP A 12 -13.78 6.61 -5.05
CA TRP A 12 -15.15 6.43 -4.61
C TRP A 12 -16.17 6.80 -5.70
N GLU A 13 -15.93 7.87 -6.47
CA GLU A 13 -16.73 8.19 -7.65
C GLU A 13 -16.61 7.13 -8.74
N ILE A 14 -15.42 6.54 -8.93
CA ILE A 14 -15.22 5.41 -9.85
C ILE A 14 -16.07 4.22 -9.41
N ILE A 15 -16.03 3.84 -8.13
CA ILE A 15 -16.78 2.73 -7.57
C ILE A 15 -18.30 2.99 -7.64
N GLU A 16 -18.75 4.21 -7.38
CA GLU A 16 -20.16 4.58 -7.37
C GLU A 16 -20.79 4.60 -8.76
N HIS A 17 -20.04 5.05 -9.77
CA HIS A 17 -20.60 5.30 -11.11
C HIS A 17 -20.25 4.22 -12.15
N THR A 18 -19.49 3.19 -11.78
CA THR A 18 -19.15 2.11 -12.72
C THR A 18 -20.38 1.32 -13.13
N ALA A 19 -20.44 0.96 -14.41
CA ALA A 19 -21.42 -0.01 -14.93
C ALA A 19 -20.95 -1.47 -14.80
N LYS A 20 -19.68 -1.68 -14.43
CA LYS A 20 -19.08 -3.01 -14.32
C LYS A 20 -19.49 -3.70 -13.02
N PRO A 21 -19.57 -5.04 -12.99
CA PRO A 21 -19.69 -5.78 -11.75
C PRO A 21 -18.48 -5.47 -10.82
N ILE A 22 -18.76 -5.06 -9.58
CA ILE A 22 -17.76 -4.76 -8.58
C ILE A 22 -17.46 -6.02 -7.78
N VAL A 23 -16.16 -6.35 -7.66
CA VAL A 23 -15.70 -7.49 -6.87
C VAL A 23 -14.54 -7.06 -5.97
N LEU A 24 -14.53 -7.54 -4.72
CA LEU A 24 -13.46 -7.26 -3.78
C LEU A 24 -12.39 -8.35 -3.81
N TYR A 25 -11.15 -7.95 -3.86
CA TYR A 25 -10.02 -8.82 -3.62
C TYR A 25 -9.52 -8.66 -2.19
N GLY A 26 -9.79 -9.65 -1.36
CA GLY A 26 -9.47 -9.68 0.07
C GLY A 26 -10.70 -9.73 0.98
N MET A 27 -10.49 -10.17 2.23
CA MET A 27 -11.54 -10.42 3.22
C MET A 27 -11.12 -10.00 4.64
N GLY A 28 -10.40 -8.91 4.76
CA GLY A 28 -9.95 -8.35 6.05
C GLY A 28 -10.59 -7.00 6.35
N ASN A 29 -10.01 -6.29 7.31
CA ASN A 29 -10.49 -4.97 7.76
C ASN A 29 -10.66 -3.95 6.61
N GLY A 30 -9.77 -3.97 5.59
CA GLY A 30 -9.94 -3.10 4.42
C GLY A 30 -11.23 -3.42 3.65
N ALA A 31 -11.54 -4.71 3.47
CA ALA A 31 -12.78 -5.14 2.81
C ALA A 31 -14.02 -4.77 3.63
N ASP A 32 -13.97 -4.86 4.97
CA ASP A 32 -15.05 -4.39 5.84
C ASP A 32 -15.34 -2.91 5.62
N LYS A 33 -14.33 -2.07 5.65
CA LYS A 33 -14.47 -0.61 5.43
C LYS A 33 -15.04 -0.26 4.07
N ILE A 34 -14.60 -0.96 3.02
CA ILE A 34 -15.12 -0.76 1.65
C ILE A 34 -16.57 -1.19 1.56
N LEU A 35 -16.94 -2.34 2.16
CA LEU A 35 -18.32 -2.82 2.16
C LEU A 35 -19.23 -1.89 2.95
N ASP A 36 -18.79 -1.38 4.11
CA ASP A 36 -19.56 -0.40 4.90
C ASP A 36 -19.81 0.88 4.09
N TRP A 37 -18.80 1.38 3.37
CA TRP A 37 -18.96 2.52 2.48
C TRP A 37 -19.94 2.22 1.34
N CYS A 38 -19.82 1.06 0.70
CA CYS A 38 -20.71 0.63 -0.38
C CYS A 38 -22.17 0.52 0.09
N GLU A 39 -22.41 0.01 1.30
CA GLU A 39 -23.72 -0.09 1.91
C GLU A 39 -24.35 1.30 2.12
N VAL A 40 -23.61 2.25 2.68
CA VAL A 40 -24.08 3.63 2.90
C VAL A 40 -24.43 4.33 1.59
N HIS A 41 -23.68 4.08 0.51
CA HIS A 41 -23.87 4.72 -0.80
C HIS A 41 -24.74 3.90 -1.76
N ASN A 42 -25.35 2.80 -1.30
CA ASN A 42 -26.18 1.89 -2.10
C ASN A 42 -25.45 1.31 -3.33
N VAL A 43 -24.13 1.11 -3.21
CA VAL A 43 -23.30 0.48 -4.24
C VAL A 43 -23.33 -1.04 -4.05
N LYS A 44 -23.67 -1.77 -5.12
CA LYS A 44 -23.79 -3.22 -5.06
C LYS A 44 -22.44 -3.89 -5.38
N VAL A 45 -21.86 -4.56 -4.40
CA VAL A 45 -20.76 -5.51 -4.61
C VAL A 45 -21.33 -6.87 -5.01
N GLN A 46 -20.76 -7.52 -6.03
CA GLN A 46 -21.25 -8.77 -6.57
C GLN A 46 -20.45 -10.00 -6.15
N GLY A 47 -19.31 -9.82 -5.51
CA GLY A 47 -18.52 -10.95 -5.03
C GLY A 47 -17.28 -10.53 -4.25
N VAL A 48 -16.77 -11.48 -3.48
CA VAL A 48 -15.52 -11.37 -2.76
C VAL A 48 -14.65 -12.56 -3.12
N PHE A 49 -13.39 -12.31 -3.47
CA PHE A 49 -12.43 -13.38 -3.77
C PHE A 49 -11.13 -13.18 -3.02
N ALA A 50 -10.38 -14.26 -2.91
CA ALA A 50 -9.05 -14.28 -2.33
C ALA A 50 -8.10 -15.07 -3.22
N SER A 51 -6.79 -15.01 -2.92
CA SER A 51 -5.80 -15.91 -3.52
C SER A 51 -6.15 -17.37 -3.22
N ASP A 52 -5.88 -18.27 -4.14
CA ASP A 52 -6.39 -19.64 -4.12
C ASP A 52 -6.08 -20.40 -2.83
N GLU A 53 -4.90 -20.15 -2.25
CA GLU A 53 -4.47 -20.76 -0.99
C GLU A 53 -5.29 -20.33 0.23
N PHE A 54 -6.02 -19.22 0.13
CA PHE A 54 -6.89 -18.71 1.19
C PHE A 54 -8.38 -19.03 0.97
N VAL A 55 -8.75 -19.61 -0.17
CA VAL A 55 -10.15 -19.96 -0.46
C VAL A 55 -10.50 -21.32 0.13
N ARG A 56 -11.42 -21.33 1.09
CA ARG A 56 -11.88 -22.53 1.81
C ARG A 56 -13.41 -22.63 1.85
N GLY A 57 -14.13 -21.87 1.01
CA GLY A 57 -15.58 -21.77 1.04
C GLY A 57 -16.14 -21.02 2.26
N GLN A 58 -15.30 -20.25 2.95
CA GLN A 58 -15.69 -19.45 4.10
C GLN A 58 -16.64 -18.33 3.71
N GLN A 59 -17.42 -17.87 4.69
CA GLN A 59 -18.29 -16.72 4.53
C GLN A 59 -17.59 -15.45 5.03
N PHE A 60 -17.76 -14.34 4.31
CA PHE A 60 -17.32 -13.02 4.71
C PHE A 60 -18.41 -11.99 4.38
N ARG A 61 -18.97 -11.32 5.38
CA ARG A 61 -20.02 -10.29 5.23
C ARG A 61 -21.19 -10.74 4.34
N GLY A 62 -21.60 -12.02 4.43
CA GLY A 62 -22.68 -12.60 3.63
C GLY A 62 -22.27 -13.09 2.23
N PHE A 63 -21.02 -12.90 1.83
CA PHE A 63 -20.47 -13.46 0.60
C PHE A 63 -19.77 -14.78 0.88
N THR A 64 -19.96 -15.78 -0.01
CA THR A 64 -19.02 -16.90 -0.08
C THR A 64 -17.74 -16.41 -0.74
N VAL A 65 -16.58 -16.60 -0.09
CA VAL A 65 -15.29 -16.24 -0.67
C VAL A 65 -14.96 -17.21 -1.78
N GLU A 66 -14.80 -16.68 -2.99
CA GLU A 66 -14.60 -17.46 -4.22
C GLU A 66 -13.14 -17.38 -4.72
N ARG A 67 -12.79 -18.26 -5.65
CA ARG A 67 -11.59 -18.09 -6.49
C ARG A 67 -11.88 -17.07 -7.58
N TYR A 68 -10.85 -16.36 -8.03
CA TYR A 68 -10.98 -15.36 -9.08
C TYR A 68 -11.59 -15.93 -10.38
N ASP A 69 -11.21 -17.14 -10.79
CA ASP A 69 -11.75 -17.77 -11.98
C ASP A 69 -13.25 -18.12 -11.85
N ALA A 70 -13.71 -18.47 -10.66
CA ALA A 70 -15.14 -18.68 -10.40
C ALA A 70 -15.93 -17.35 -10.51
N ILE A 71 -15.37 -16.26 -10.01
CA ILE A 71 -15.92 -14.91 -10.19
C ILE A 71 -16.06 -14.57 -11.68
N LYS A 72 -15.00 -14.76 -12.48
CA LYS A 72 -15.01 -14.51 -13.92
C LYS A 72 -16.04 -15.37 -14.66
N ALA A 73 -16.14 -16.64 -14.28
CA ALA A 73 -17.11 -17.55 -14.90
C ALA A 73 -18.56 -17.12 -14.63
N ARG A 74 -18.84 -16.53 -13.46
CA ARG A 74 -20.18 -16.12 -13.04
C ARG A 74 -20.56 -14.70 -13.51
N LEU A 75 -19.63 -13.76 -13.48
CA LEU A 75 -19.90 -12.34 -13.72
C LEU A 75 -19.38 -11.83 -15.07
N GLY A 76 -18.59 -12.63 -15.80
CA GLY A 76 -17.97 -12.21 -17.05
C GLY A 76 -16.54 -11.69 -16.87
N LYS A 77 -16.01 -11.13 -17.96
CA LYS A 77 -14.58 -10.75 -18.03
C LYS A 77 -14.33 -9.24 -17.90
N ASP A 78 -15.34 -8.43 -17.75
CA ASP A 78 -15.21 -6.97 -17.61
C ASP A 78 -15.68 -6.56 -16.21
N LEU A 79 -14.73 -6.57 -15.27
CA LEU A 79 -14.98 -6.35 -13.85
C LEU A 79 -14.29 -5.06 -13.38
N LEU A 80 -14.84 -4.44 -12.35
CA LEU A 80 -14.09 -3.53 -11.47
C LEU A 80 -13.59 -4.33 -10.26
N VAL A 81 -12.29 -4.54 -10.18
CA VAL A 81 -11.66 -5.22 -9.05
C VAL A 81 -11.20 -4.18 -8.05
N VAL A 82 -11.71 -4.26 -6.82
CA VAL A 82 -11.33 -3.38 -5.72
C VAL A 82 -10.42 -4.16 -4.77
N ILE A 83 -9.14 -3.78 -4.72
CA ILE A 83 -8.16 -4.38 -3.81
C ILE A 83 -8.40 -3.82 -2.40
N ALA A 84 -8.58 -4.72 -1.43
CA ALA A 84 -8.98 -4.39 -0.08
C ALA A 84 -7.87 -4.61 0.97
N PHE A 85 -6.63 -4.73 0.55
CA PHE A 85 -5.47 -4.93 1.44
C PHE A 85 -4.19 -4.42 0.78
N ALA A 86 -3.18 -4.12 1.60
CA ALA A 86 -1.83 -3.78 1.14
C ALA A 86 -0.90 -4.99 1.30
N SER A 87 0.14 -5.06 0.46
CA SER A 87 1.19 -6.08 0.56
C SER A 87 2.50 -5.57 -0.05
N GLU A 88 3.61 -5.99 0.52
CA GLU A 88 4.96 -5.82 -0.03
C GLU A 88 5.51 -7.14 -0.60
N SER A 89 4.75 -8.23 -0.50
CA SER A 89 5.13 -9.55 -0.99
C SER A 89 5.14 -9.58 -2.51
N GLU A 90 6.29 -9.88 -3.13
CA GLU A 90 6.43 -9.90 -4.59
C GLU A 90 5.43 -10.83 -5.31
N PRO A 91 5.10 -12.04 -4.81
CA PRO A 91 4.02 -12.83 -5.41
C PRO A 91 2.66 -12.13 -5.43
N VAL A 92 2.33 -11.36 -4.38
CA VAL A 92 1.08 -10.59 -4.32
C VAL A 92 1.12 -9.40 -5.26
N LEU A 93 2.25 -8.68 -5.32
CA LEU A 93 2.45 -7.57 -6.25
C LEU A 93 2.39 -8.04 -7.71
N ALA A 94 2.97 -9.19 -8.03
CA ALA A 94 2.86 -9.81 -9.35
C ALA A 94 1.37 -10.10 -9.68
N ARG A 95 0.61 -10.63 -8.72
CA ARG A 95 -0.83 -10.84 -8.89
C ARG A 95 -1.61 -9.56 -9.13
N PHE A 96 -1.26 -8.47 -8.45
CA PHE A 96 -1.87 -7.16 -8.70
C PHE A 96 -1.59 -6.67 -10.13
N ARG A 97 -0.35 -6.85 -10.63
CA ARG A 97 0.01 -6.50 -12.03
C ARG A 97 -0.79 -7.33 -13.04
N GLU A 98 -0.94 -8.64 -12.82
CA GLU A 98 -1.76 -9.50 -13.67
C GLU A 98 -3.22 -9.03 -13.72
N LEU A 99 -3.81 -8.76 -12.54
CA LEU A 99 -5.18 -8.25 -12.46
C LEU A 99 -5.33 -6.91 -13.19
N THR A 100 -4.38 -6.00 -13.04
CA THR A 100 -4.38 -4.69 -13.72
C THR A 100 -4.25 -4.81 -15.24
N ALA A 101 -3.59 -5.87 -15.73
CA ALA A 101 -3.50 -6.15 -17.17
C ALA A 101 -4.80 -6.72 -17.76
N GLU A 102 -5.64 -7.37 -16.93
CA GLU A 102 -6.89 -8.00 -17.37
C GLU A 102 -8.13 -7.15 -17.10
N GLN A 103 -8.15 -6.36 -16.05
CA GLN A 103 -9.32 -5.71 -15.48
C GLN A 103 -9.05 -4.24 -15.17
N GLU A 104 -10.13 -3.50 -14.96
CA GLU A 104 -10.02 -2.23 -14.22
C GLU A 104 -9.82 -2.54 -12.75
N VAL A 105 -8.73 -2.04 -12.18
CA VAL A 105 -8.33 -2.32 -10.80
C VAL A 105 -8.13 -1.02 -10.05
N VAL A 106 -8.74 -0.91 -8.87
CA VAL A 106 -8.53 0.19 -7.93
C VAL A 106 -8.25 -0.35 -6.54
N ALA A 107 -7.45 0.38 -5.77
CA ALA A 107 -7.16 0.12 -4.36
C ALA A 107 -7.41 1.41 -3.58
N PRO A 108 -8.57 1.59 -2.94
CA PRO A 108 -8.84 2.77 -2.15
C PRO A 108 -7.81 2.96 -1.04
N HIS A 109 -7.30 4.19 -0.91
CA HIS A 109 -6.51 4.55 0.27
C HIS A 109 -7.44 4.68 1.48
N LEU A 110 -7.35 3.72 2.40
CA LEU A 110 -8.19 3.66 3.60
C LEU A 110 -7.43 4.21 4.80
N SER A 111 -8.09 5.06 5.60
CA SER A 111 -7.54 5.47 6.89
C SER A 111 -7.36 4.25 7.81
N LEU A 112 -6.21 4.17 8.49
CA LEU A 112 -5.94 3.15 9.49
C LEU A 112 -6.59 3.49 10.84
N PHE A 113 -6.63 4.76 11.19
CA PHE A 113 -7.04 5.25 12.50
C PHE A 113 -8.09 6.36 12.38
N GLY A 114 -9.35 6.01 12.58
CA GLY A 114 -10.43 7.00 12.70
C GLY A 114 -10.77 7.76 11.41
N GLU A 115 -11.28 8.98 11.60
CA GLU A 115 -11.71 9.88 10.52
C GLU A 115 -10.55 10.77 10.04
N GLU A 116 -9.61 10.20 9.30
CA GLU A 116 -8.61 11.01 8.60
C GLU A 116 -9.24 11.65 7.35
N GLU A 117 -8.87 12.90 7.07
CA GLU A 117 -9.24 13.54 5.79
C GLU A 117 -8.66 12.72 4.62
N THR A 118 -9.53 12.16 3.80
CA THR A 118 -9.10 11.45 2.60
C THR A 118 -8.81 12.44 1.48
N VAL A 119 -7.85 12.10 0.61
CA VAL A 119 -7.57 12.90 -0.58
C VAL A 119 -8.78 12.84 -1.52
N SER A 120 -9.42 13.99 -1.69
CA SER A 120 -10.53 14.22 -2.61
C SER A 120 -10.23 15.43 -3.49
N LEU A 121 -11.01 15.66 -4.53
CA LEU A 121 -10.86 16.88 -5.34
C LEU A 121 -11.02 18.16 -4.51
N ALA A 122 -11.97 18.17 -3.57
CA ALA A 122 -12.17 19.30 -2.67
C ALA A 122 -10.97 19.48 -1.73
N TRP A 123 -10.40 18.40 -1.22
CA TRP A 123 -9.18 18.45 -0.40
C TRP A 123 -8.00 18.99 -1.20
N LEU A 124 -7.80 18.54 -2.44
CA LEU A 124 -6.73 19.04 -3.32
C LEU A 124 -6.86 20.54 -3.60
N VAL A 125 -8.08 21.02 -3.84
CA VAL A 125 -8.34 22.46 -4.04
C VAL A 125 -8.05 23.25 -2.75
N LYS A 126 -8.48 22.76 -1.61
CA LYS A 126 -8.24 23.36 -0.29
C LYS A 126 -6.75 23.53 0.02
N HIS A 127 -5.93 22.53 -0.36
CA HIS A 127 -4.49 22.47 -0.07
C HIS A 127 -3.60 22.77 -1.28
N GLU A 128 -4.15 23.39 -2.34
CA GLU A 128 -3.43 23.62 -3.59
C GLU A 128 -2.11 24.38 -3.39
N THR A 129 -2.13 25.41 -2.57
CA THR A 129 -0.95 26.25 -2.31
C THR A 129 0.15 25.50 -1.57
N GLU A 130 -0.22 24.77 -0.52
CA GLU A 130 0.73 23.98 0.29
C GLU A 130 1.34 22.85 -0.55
N LEU A 131 0.52 22.15 -1.31
CA LEU A 131 0.98 21.05 -2.19
C LEU A 131 1.93 21.57 -3.27
N GLN A 132 1.62 22.71 -3.90
CA GLN A 132 2.51 23.33 -4.87
C GLN A 132 3.82 23.78 -4.23
N GLN A 133 3.76 24.33 -3.02
CA GLN A 133 4.97 24.74 -2.28
C GLN A 133 5.85 23.53 -1.98
N VAL A 134 5.29 22.42 -1.47
CA VAL A 134 6.04 21.18 -1.21
C VAL A 134 6.66 20.67 -2.51
N TYR A 135 5.88 20.56 -3.59
CA TYR A 135 6.35 20.07 -4.88
C TYR A 135 7.56 20.84 -5.40
N THR A 136 7.54 22.16 -5.28
CA THR A 136 8.66 23.02 -5.74
C THR A 136 9.91 22.93 -4.87
N GLN A 137 9.78 22.52 -3.60
CA GLN A 137 10.90 22.34 -2.67
C GLN A 137 11.57 20.97 -2.77
N LEU A 138 10.97 20.01 -3.46
CA LEU A 138 11.58 18.68 -3.66
C LEU A 138 12.86 18.79 -4.49
N ALA A 139 13.89 18.05 -4.07
CA ALA A 139 15.26 18.22 -4.57
C ALA A 139 15.42 17.84 -6.04
N ASP A 140 14.70 16.82 -6.51
CA ASP A 140 14.89 16.22 -7.83
C ASP A 140 13.58 15.77 -8.49
N ASP A 141 13.66 15.35 -9.74
CA ASP A 141 12.50 14.94 -10.53
C ASP A 141 11.93 13.59 -10.06
N THR A 142 12.77 12.70 -9.51
CA THR A 142 12.31 11.44 -8.91
C THR A 142 11.43 11.71 -7.72
N SER A 143 11.86 12.57 -6.80
CA SER A 143 11.07 12.99 -5.65
C SER A 143 9.76 13.66 -6.04
N ARG A 144 9.78 14.52 -7.07
CA ARG A 144 8.57 15.16 -7.63
C ARG A 144 7.62 14.15 -8.24
N LYS A 145 8.16 13.16 -8.97
CA LYS A 145 7.37 12.07 -9.55
C LYS A 145 6.70 11.24 -8.45
N VAL A 146 7.44 10.81 -7.44
CA VAL A 146 6.90 10.03 -6.31
C VAL A 146 5.79 10.80 -5.60
N PHE A 147 5.98 12.11 -5.37
CA PHE A 147 4.98 12.97 -4.74
C PHE A 147 3.70 13.06 -5.60
N ALA A 148 3.84 13.33 -6.89
CA ALA A 148 2.74 13.44 -7.83
C ALA A 148 1.96 12.12 -7.96
N ASP A 149 2.68 11.01 -8.18
CA ASP A 149 2.07 9.68 -8.33
C ASP A 149 1.37 9.23 -7.05
N THR A 150 1.94 9.52 -5.88
CA THR A 150 1.29 9.23 -4.59
C THR A 150 -0.03 9.96 -4.44
N LEU A 151 -0.11 11.23 -4.83
CA LEU A 151 -1.36 12.01 -4.76
C LEU A 151 -2.38 11.53 -5.80
N ASN A 152 -1.95 11.24 -7.04
CA ASN A 152 -2.82 10.67 -8.06
C ASN A 152 -3.37 9.30 -7.62
N TYR A 153 -2.53 8.43 -7.01
CA TYR A 153 -2.97 7.18 -6.42
C TYR A 153 -3.98 7.40 -5.30
N LYS A 154 -3.68 8.27 -4.34
CA LYS A 154 -4.57 8.54 -3.19
C LYS A 154 -5.93 9.05 -3.62
N LEU A 155 -6.00 9.80 -4.71
CA LEU A 155 -7.26 10.26 -5.28
C LEU A 155 -8.00 9.12 -6.01
N SER A 156 -7.35 8.48 -6.97
CA SER A 156 -7.99 7.57 -7.94
C SER A 156 -7.99 6.10 -7.54
N GLY A 157 -7.12 5.69 -6.59
CA GLY A 157 -6.91 4.29 -6.25
C GLY A 157 -6.21 3.46 -7.33
N LYS A 158 -5.72 4.07 -8.42
CA LYS A 158 -5.03 3.36 -9.50
C LYS A 158 -3.64 2.95 -9.07
N ILE A 159 -3.42 1.67 -8.83
CA ILE A 159 -2.16 1.13 -8.30
C ILE A 159 -0.98 1.23 -9.27
N SER A 160 -1.22 1.47 -10.56
CA SER A 160 -0.15 1.72 -11.55
C SER A 160 0.78 2.85 -11.10
N TYR A 161 0.25 3.91 -10.51
CA TYR A 161 1.06 5.01 -9.98
C TYR A 161 2.09 4.54 -8.95
N LEU A 162 1.71 3.61 -8.07
CA LEU A 162 2.64 3.05 -7.07
C LEU A 162 3.72 2.19 -7.72
N PHE A 163 3.38 1.41 -8.76
CA PHE A 163 4.37 0.64 -9.50
C PHE A 163 5.32 1.54 -10.30
N ASP A 164 4.81 2.62 -10.88
CA ASP A 164 5.58 3.54 -11.74
C ASP A 164 6.54 4.44 -10.95
N CYS A 165 6.28 4.67 -9.66
CA CYS A 165 7.13 5.47 -8.79
C CYS A 165 7.93 4.64 -7.77
N ALA A 166 7.77 3.31 -7.75
CA ALA A 166 8.49 2.44 -6.83
C ALA A 166 9.99 2.45 -7.13
N THR A 167 10.79 2.64 -6.11
CA THR A 167 12.25 2.59 -6.15
C THR A 167 12.77 1.43 -5.30
N GLN A 168 14.05 1.08 -5.48
CA GLN A 168 14.68 0.04 -4.66
C GLN A 168 15.20 0.66 -3.37
N ARG A 169 14.55 0.34 -2.24
CA ARG A 169 14.86 0.89 -0.92
C ARG A 169 16.36 0.83 -0.58
N THR A 170 17.03 -0.30 -0.84
CA THR A 170 18.44 -0.46 -0.54
C THR A 170 19.32 0.48 -1.36
N ASP A 171 18.97 0.72 -2.62
CA ASP A 171 19.70 1.63 -3.50
C ASP A 171 19.47 3.09 -3.08
N ASP A 172 18.23 3.44 -2.73
CA ASP A 172 17.91 4.77 -2.21
C ASP A 172 18.70 5.08 -0.94
N LEU A 173 18.70 4.15 0.03
CA LEU A 173 19.43 4.31 1.28
C LEU A 173 20.95 4.47 1.06
N LYS A 174 21.52 3.78 0.07
CA LYS A 174 22.94 3.94 -0.30
C LYS A 174 23.23 5.26 -1.02
N ASN A 175 22.28 5.74 -1.81
CA ASN A 175 22.44 6.98 -2.58
C ASN A 175 22.20 8.24 -1.74
N ILE A 176 21.29 8.17 -0.76
CA ILE A 176 20.91 9.32 0.08
C ILE A 176 21.86 9.48 1.27
N PHE A 177 22.31 8.37 1.86
CA PHE A 177 23.13 8.40 3.08
C PHE A 177 24.56 7.93 2.81
N THR A 178 25.49 8.58 3.49
CA THR A 178 26.88 8.11 3.59
C THR A 178 27.02 7.34 4.89
N TRP A 179 27.18 6.03 4.80
CA TRP A 179 27.27 5.14 5.95
C TRP A 179 28.72 5.05 6.47
N SER A 180 28.87 4.98 7.79
CA SER A 180 30.16 4.85 8.47
C SER A 180 30.15 3.73 9.52
N ASN A 181 31.32 3.41 10.06
CA ASN A 181 31.45 2.45 11.15
C ASN A 181 31.17 3.04 12.55
N THR A 182 30.79 4.32 12.62
CA THR A 182 30.45 5.04 13.84
C THR A 182 28.97 5.33 13.99
N GLU A 183 28.13 4.73 13.16
CA GLU A 183 26.70 4.92 13.19
C GLU A 183 26.07 4.45 14.50
N THR A 184 25.07 5.21 14.96
CA THR A 184 24.18 4.79 16.04
C THR A 184 22.78 4.66 15.47
N TYR A 185 22.21 3.46 15.55
CA TYR A 185 20.90 3.11 15.01
C TYR A 185 19.90 2.90 16.14
N LEU A 186 18.74 3.54 16.03
CA LEU A 186 17.60 3.36 16.94
C LEU A 186 16.43 2.74 16.14
N ASP A 187 16.02 1.55 16.53
CA ASP A 187 14.92 0.81 15.94
C ASP A 187 13.73 0.76 16.92
N LEU A 188 12.65 1.43 16.57
CA LEU A 188 11.43 1.49 17.36
C LEU A 188 10.34 0.61 16.72
N GLY A 189 10.11 -0.56 17.29
CA GLY A 189 9.27 -1.62 16.73
C GLY A 189 10.12 -2.60 15.92
N ALA A 190 11.18 -3.10 16.54
CA ALA A 190 12.21 -3.88 15.85
C ALA A 190 11.76 -5.29 15.41
N TYR A 191 10.53 -5.71 15.75
CA TYR A 191 9.90 -6.97 15.37
C TYR A 191 10.89 -8.16 15.49
N ASN A 192 11.29 -8.76 14.37
CA ASN A 192 12.25 -9.86 14.29
C ASN A 192 13.68 -9.41 13.93
N GLY A 193 13.93 -8.10 13.81
CA GLY A 193 15.24 -7.52 13.51
C GLY A 193 15.56 -7.40 12.00
N ASP A 194 14.58 -7.45 11.13
CA ASP A 194 14.74 -7.31 9.68
C ASP A 194 15.36 -5.96 9.29
N THR A 195 14.92 -4.88 9.89
CA THR A 195 15.49 -3.53 9.71
C THR A 195 16.92 -3.40 10.26
N ILE A 196 17.24 -4.12 11.36
CA ILE A 196 18.60 -4.20 11.89
C ILE A 196 19.52 -4.97 10.92
N GLN A 197 19.00 -6.03 10.29
CA GLN A 197 19.74 -6.77 9.29
C GLN A 197 20.02 -5.91 8.04
N GLU A 198 19.03 -5.15 7.58
CA GLU A 198 19.19 -4.19 6.48
C GLU A 198 20.26 -3.15 6.82
N PHE A 199 20.18 -2.56 8.01
CA PHE A 199 21.20 -1.63 8.51
C PHE A 199 22.60 -2.26 8.57
N GLY A 200 22.70 -3.52 8.98
CA GLY A 200 23.95 -4.28 8.96
C GLY A 200 24.57 -4.38 7.57
N VAL A 201 23.76 -4.66 6.55
CA VAL A 201 24.21 -4.70 5.13
C VAL A 201 24.68 -3.33 4.67
N LEU A 202 24.00 -2.24 5.05
CA LEU A 202 24.33 -0.87 4.66
C LEU A 202 25.65 -0.39 5.28
N THR A 203 26.01 -0.88 6.48
CA THR A 203 27.20 -0.48 7.24
C THR A 203 28.33 -1.51 7.19
N ASP A 204 28.26 -2.52 6.31
CA ASP A 204 29.19 -3.66 6.29
C ASP A 204 29.32 -4.36 7.66
N TYR A 205 28.22 -4.43 8.40
CA TYR A 205 28.15 -4.96 9.77
C TYR A 205 29.13 -4.28 10.74
N LYS A 206 29.34 -2.95 10.56
CA LYS A 206 30.17 -2.12 11.42
C LYS A 206 29.39 -0.91 11.89
N TRP A 207 29.23 -0.77 13.17
CA TRP A 207 28.52 0.36 13.79
C TRP A 207 29.04 0.63 15.20
N GLN A 208 28.73 1.77 15.77
CA GLN A 208 29.06 2.10 17.16
C GLN A 208 28.02 1.48 18.11
N LYS A 209 26.73 1.61 17.81
CA LYS A 209 25.65 1.18 18.71
C LYS A 209 24.35 0.93 17.97
N ILE A 210 23.63 -0.11 18.39
CA ILE A 210 22.23 -0.34 18.02
C ILE A 210 21.37 -0.34 19.29
N LEU A 211 20.26 0.37 19.26
CA LEU A 211 19.21 0.34 20.26
C LEU A 211 17.92 -0.14 19.59
N ALA A 212 17.43 -1.30 19.99
CA ALA A 212 16.23 -1.89 19.46
C ALA A 212 15.14 -1.94 20.55
N VAL A 213 13.94 -1.50 20.23
CA VAL A 213 12.78 -1.53 21.12
C VAL A 213 11.67 -2.33 20.44
N GLU A 214 11.24 -3.43 21.08
CA GLU A 214 10.13 -4.26 20.63
C GLU A 214 9.19 -4.55 21.81
N PRO A 215 7.93 -4.07 21.78
CA PRO A 215 6.99 -4.26 22.89
C PRO A 215 6.42 -5.67 22.98
N ASP A 216 6.33 -6.42 21.86
CA ASP A 216 5.83 -7.81 21.90
C ASP A 216 6.96 -8.78 22.24
N ARG A 217 6.86 -9.38 23.43
CA ARG A 217 7.85 -10.37 23.91
C ARG A 217 8.00 -11.59 23.02
N ARG A 218 6.99 -11.94 22.22
CA ARG A 218 7.04 -13.08 21.28
C ARG A 218 7.97 -12.78 20.12
N ASN A 219 8.12 -11.52 19.75
CA ASN A 219 8.97 -11.06 18.66
C ASN A 219 10.39 -10.73 19.12
N CYS A 220 10.60 -10.61 20.44
CA CYS A 220 11.88 -10.22 21.04
C CYS A 220 12.96 -11.35 20.97
N GLN A 221 13.05 -12.07 19.84
CA GLN A 221 14.13 -13.02 19.57
C GLN A 221 15.43 -12.33 19.10
N ILE A 222 15.44 -11.00 18.99
CA ILE A 222 16.54 -10.14 18.55
C ILE A 222 17.77 -10.25 19.45
N THR A 223 17.63 -10.78 20.68
CA THR A 223 18.73 -10.88 21.65
C THR A 223 19.88 -11.81 21.25
N SER A 224 19.73 -12.64 20.22
CA SER A 224 20.84 -13.44 19.72
C SER A 224 21.71 -12.70 18.70
N PHE A 225 21.12 -11.81 17.91
CA PHE A 225 21.84 -11.08 16.86
C PHE A 225 22.84 -10.05 17.41
N SER A 226 22.49 -9.37 18.50
CA SER A 226 23.34 -8.34 19.12
C SER A 226 24.56 -8.91 19.87
N ARG A 227 24.62 -10.20 20.15
CA ARG A 227 25.76 -10.84 20.85
C ARG A 227 26.83 -11.43 19.94
N GLU A 228 26.48 -11.79 18.71
CA GLU A 228 27.45 -12.38 17.77
C GLU A 228 28.26 -11.32 17.00
N PHE A 229 27.74 -10.11 16.83
CA PHE A 229 28.41 -9.04 16.09
C PHE A 229 29.04 -7.96 16.96
N ALA A 230 28.96 -8.06 18.29
CA ALA A 230 29.62 -7.14 19.25
C ALA A 230 30.97 -7.65 19.74
N ARG A 231 31.75 -8.34 18.90
CA ARG A 231 33.13 -8.75 19.18
C ARG A 231 34.11 -8.16 18.20
#